data_9af440c6e9d3047f823d08bf3e68b8e1
#
_entry.id   9af440c6e9d3047f823d08bf3e68b8e1
#
_cell.length_a   1.000
_cell.length_b   1.000
_cell.length_c   1.000
_cell.angle_alpha   90.00
_cell.angle_beta   90.00
_cell.angle_gamma   90.00
#
_symmetry.space_group_name_H-M   'P 1'
#
loop_
_entity.id
_entity.type
_entity.pdbx_description
1 polymer ?
#
loop_
_entity_poly.entity_id
_entity_poly.type
_entity_poly.pdbx_seq_one_letter_code
_entity_poly.pdbx_strand_id
1 'polypeptide(L)'
;MSHVKGAIHDVANNTLSYSRGPIPVETLPSPADQFGHANPIQFQPTWGEIAPMLETPEIKNRVSDLLSRYPVGQGALLEVLWLAQDAIGWLPNEAIRWAADVCGCSAAHAYGVSTFYTMYKHVPTGRFLLQFCHNISCHLRGAQSMLEYARKTLNVRNGETTADGLFTIVEVECLAACGNAPAMLVNDDYATDVENGELAMKPGVCLTPERLDRILEWCRERAKKFPQEPPREVLGGLVKGHGGHAGAPGATAKPQVSDYAPPSPVLNVLALVDENGATLTWKGAPEFTELTVEKNVNGNWSEVGKPGVKDKQFVDPAGRIGDEYRMIAKSGERTAKPSRVSVAKAAPVPEAPATQKAG
;
A
#
# COMPACT_ATOMS: atom_id res chain seq x y z
N MET A 1 37.83 15.78 -13.12
CA MET A 1 37.66 14.55 -12.25
C MET A 1 37.80 15.01 -10.81
N SER A 2 36.73 15.43 -10.17
CA SER A 2 36.71 15.74 -8.74
C SER A 2 36.13 14.56 -7.99
N HIS A 3 36.97 13.77 -7.35
CA HIS A 3 36.53 12.79 -6.40
C HIS A 3 35.87 13.51 -5.22
N VAL A 4 34.58 13.38 -5.07
CA VAL A 4 33.90 13.67 -3.79
C VAL A 4 34.45 12.63 -2.81
N LYS A 5 35.36 13.02 -1.96
CA LYS A 5 35.78 12.19 -0.84
C LYS A 5 34.63 12.20 0.15
N GLY A 6 33.95 11.06 0.29
CA GLY A 6 32.89 10.86 1.26
C GLY A 6 33.37 11.08 2.70
N ALA A 7 32.44 11.17 3.62
CA ALA A 7 32.72 11.20 5.05
C ALA A 7 33.53 9.97 5.44
N ILE A 8 34.67 10.18 6.12
CA ILE A 8 35.50 9.10 6.65
C ILE A 8 35.01 8.85 8.08
N HIS A 9 34.51 7.65 8.33
CA HIS A 9 34.20 7.21 9.68
C HIS A 9 35.49 6.81 10.41
N ASP A 10 35.85 7.56 11.43
CA ASP A 10 36.93 7.17 12.32
C ASP A 10 36.44 6.10 13.32
N VAL A 11 36.75 4.85 13.00
CA VAL A 11 36.31 3.71 13.77
C VAL A 11 36.93 3.69 15.19
N ALA A 12 38.09 4.32 15.37
CA ALA A 12 38.80 4.34 16.68
C ALA A 12 38.08 5.27 17.67
N ASN A 13 37.49 6.34 17.20
CA ASN A 13 36.83 7.37 18.03
C ASN A 13 35.32 7.38 17.90
N ASN A 14 34.76 6.52 17.07
CA ASN A 14 33.32 6.50 16.71
C ASN A 14 32.76 7.87 16.30
N THR A 15 33.57 8.65 15.58
CA THR A 15 33.23 10.01 15.13
C THR A 15 33.20 10.08 13.61
N LEU A 16 32.18 10.76 13.09
CA LEU A 16 32.09 11.17 11.69
C LEU A 16 32.83 12.50 11.54
N SER A 17 34.01 12.49 10.91
CA SER A 17 34.70 13.72 10.57
C SER A 17 34.46 14.10 9.12
N TYR A 18 33.97 15.29 8.89
CA TYR A 18 33.92 15.89 7.56
C TYR A 18 35.22 16.67 7.36
N SER A 19 36.05 16.22 6.43
CA SER A 19 37.37 16.82 6.17
C SER A 19 37.34 18.17 5.47
N ARG A 20 36.17 18.79 5.29
CA ARG A 20 36.02 20.10 4.62
C ARG A 20 34.87 20.89 5.22
N GLY A 21 34.98 22.22 5.14
CA GLY A 21 33.93 23.16 5.49
C GLY A 21 32.60 22.94 4.73
N PRO A 22 31.59 23.78 4.92
CA PRO A 22 30.26 23.58 4.36
C PRO A 22 30.37 23.33 2.86
N ILE A 23 29.78 22.22 2.41
CA ILE A 23 29.70 21.88 0.99
C ILE A 23 28.88 23.01 0.32
N PRO A 24 29.39 23.67 -0.72
CA PRO A 24 28.59 24.64 -1.45
C PRO A 24 27.26 24.04 -1.89
N VAL A 25 26.17 24.76 -1.70
CA VAL A 25 24.80 24.31 -2.03
C VAL A 25 24.71 23.80 -3.48
N GLU A 26 25.48 24.38 -4.37
CA GLU A 26 25.56 23.98 -5.79
C GLU A 26 26.17 22.58 -6.02
N THR A 27 26.91 22.06 -5.05
CA THR A 27 27.52 20.72 -5.12
C THR A 27 26.79 19.67 -4.31
N LEU A 28 25.74 20.07 -3.59
CA LEU A 28 24.88 19.09 -2.94
C LEU A 28 24.11 18.31 -4.02
N PRO A 29 24.07 16.98 -3.93
CA PRO A 29 23.19 16.22 -4.81
C PRO A 29 21.76 16.74 -4.64
N SER A 30 21.01 16.82 -5.74
CA SER A 30 19.61 17.22 -5.65
C SER A 30 18.86 16.24 -4.75
N PRO A 31 17.72 16.60 -4.16
CA PRO A 31 16.89 15.65 -3.43
C PRO A 31 16.57 14.40 -4.25
N ALA A 32 16.43 14.52 -5.56
CA ALA A 32 16.27 13.39 -6.47
C ALA A 32 17.51 12.46 -6.47
N ASP A 33 18.71 13.03 -6.42
CA ASP A 33 19.95 12.25 -6.38
C ASP A 33 20.15 11.54 -5.03
N GLN A 34 19.66 12.13 -3.94
CA GLN A 34 19.78 11.56 -2.60
C GLN A 34 18.79 10.41 -2.37
N PHE A 35 17.57 10.51 -2.89
CA PHE A 35 16.48 9.58 -2.61
C PHE A 35 16.06 8.77 -3.83
N GLY A 36 16.73 8.95 -4.97
CA GLY A 36 16.39 8.23 -6.21
C GLY A 36 15.01 8.57 -6.78
N HIS A 37 14.42 9.70 -6.37
CA HIS A 37 13.10 10.14 -6.82
C HIS A 37 13.20 11.54 -7.40
N ALA A 38 12.65 11.75 -8.59
CA ALA A 38 12.38 13.09 -9.10
C ALA A 38 11.50 13.84 -8.08
N ASN A 39 11.71 15.15 -7.95
CA ASN A 39 10.96 15.95 -6.99
C ASN A 39 9.44 15.81 -7.22
N PRO A 40 8.68 15.19 -6.31
CA PRO A 40 7.27 14.90 -6.50
C PRO A 40 6.39 16.17 -6.61
N ILE A 41 6.95 17.34 -6.34
CA ILE A 41 6.21 18.61 -6.34
C ILE A 41 6.04 19.17 -7.76
N GLN A 42 6.85 18.77 -8.73
CA GLN A 42 6.88 19.41 -10.04
C GLN A 42 5.80 18.96 -11.02
N PHE A 43 5.16 17.81 -10.79
CA PHE A 43 4.15 17.27 -11.71
C PHE A 43 3.00 16.63 -10.95
N GLN A 44 1.98 17.40 -10.61
CA GLN A 44 0.76 16.89 -10.00
C GLN A 44 -0.41 17.17 -10.92
N PRO A 45 -1.00 16.15 -11.56
CA PRO A 45 -2.20 16.32 -12.35
C PRO A 45 -3.37 16.72 -11.45
N THR A 46 -4.27 17.47 -12.02
CA THR A 46 -5.54 17.82 -11.38
C THR A 46 -6.50 16.63 -11.37
N TRP A 47 -7.50 16.66 -10.50
CA TRP A 47 -8.55 15.64 -10.48
C TRP A 47 -9.22 15.46 -11.85
N GLY A 48 -9.48 16.56 -12.56
CA GLY A 48 -10.11 16.50 -13.89
C GLY A 48 -9.31 15.70 -14.92
N GLU A 49 -7.99 15.63 -14.78
CA GLU A 49 -7.13 14.88 -15.69
C GLU A 49 -7.11 13.38 -15.36
N ILE A 50 -7.20 13.00 -14.08
CA ILE A 50 -7.12 11.59 -13.67
C ILE A 50 -8.48 10.93 -13.42
N ALA A 51 -9.54 11.69 -13.16
CA ALA A 51 -10.87 11.15 -12.94
C ALA A 51 -11.38 10.24 -14.08
N PRO A 52 -11.15 10.56 -15.37
CA PRO A 52 -11.55 9.66 -16.46
C PRO A 52 -10.89 8.28 -16.40
N MET A 53 -9.72 8.17 -15.76
CA MET A 53 -9.00 6.90 -15.60
C MET A 53 -9.53 6.11 -14.39
N LEU A 54 -9.93 6.79 -13.31
CA LEU A 54 -10.33 6.16 -12.05
C LEU A 54 -11.84 5.93 -11.92
N GLU A 55 -12.64 6.70 -12.61
CA GLU A 55 -14.11 6.62 -12.51
C GLU A 55 -14.78 5.73 -13.57
N THR A 56 -14.01 4.87 -14.24
CA THR A 56 -14.57 3.91 -15.20
C THR A 56 -15.48 2.90 -14.49
N PRO A 57 -16.51 2.37 -15.16
CA PRO A 57 -17.35 1.32 -14.59
C PRO A 57 -16.54 0.09 -14.13
N GLU A 58 -15.48 -0.23 -14.83
CA GLU A 58 -14.61 -1.35 -14.50
C GLU A 58 -13.87 -1.13 -13.18
N ILE A 59 -13.24 0.03 -12.99
CA ILE A 59 -12.54 0.37 -11.73
C ILE A 59 -13.54 0.44 -10.58
N LYS A 60 -14.70 1.06 -10.76
CA LYS A 60 -15.77 1.11 -9.74
C LYS A 60 -16.22 -0.28 -9.30
N ASN A 61 -16.40 -1.20 -10.24
CA ASN A 61 -16.77 -2.59 -9.93
C ASN A 61 -15.63 -3.30 -9.15
N ARG A 62 -14.38 -3.12 -9.54
CA ARG A 62 -13.23 -3.69 -8.83
C ARG A 62 -13.08 -3.12 -7.43
N VAL A 63 -13.22 -1.81 -7.27
CA VAL A 63 -13.22 -1.16 -5.96
C VAL A 63 -14.32 -1.73 -5.07
N SER A 64 -15.54 -1.88 -5.60
CA SER A 64 -16.65 -2.47 -4.86
C SER A 64 -16.35 -3.91 -4.42
N ASP A 65 -15.78 -4.72 -5.31
CA ASP A 65 -15.35 -6.08 -4.99
C ASP A 65 -14.25 -6.10 -3.93
N LEU A 66 -13.22 -5.25 -4.05
CA LEU A 66 -12.15 -5.12 -3.07
C LEU A 66 -12.70 -4.73 -1.69
N LEU A 67 -13.51 -3.69 -1.62
CA LEU A 67 -14.10 -3.23 -0.35
C LEU A 67 -14.98 -4.30 0.31
N SER A 68 -15.64 -5.16 -0.48
CA SER A 68 -16.47 -6.24 0.04
C SER A 68 -15.67 -7.35 0.76
N ARG A 69 -14.37 -7.45 0.50
CA ARG A 69 -13.49 -8.47 1.09
C ARG A 69 -12.97 -8.11 2.48
N TYR A 70 -13.12 -6.86 2.90
CA TYR A 70 -12.58 -6.34 4.14
C TYR A 70 -13.67 -5.86 5.08
N PRO A 71 -13.56 -6.12 6.40
CA PRO A 71 -14.55 -5.68 7.37
C PRO A 71 -14.63 -4.15 7.51
N VAL A 72 -13.57 -3.44 7.14
CA VAL A 72 -13.49 -1.98 7.08
C VAL A 72 -12.77 -1.56 5.81
N GLY A 73 -13.25 -0.52 5.14
CA GLY A 73 -12.69 -0.06 3.87
C GLY A 73 -11.21 0.27 3.93
N GLN A 74 -10.71 0.74 5.08
CA GLN A 74 -9.29 1.00 5.31
C GLN A 74 -8.40 -0.24 5.09
N GLY A 75 -8.92 -1.46 5.30
CA GLY A 75 -8.20 -2.70 5.04
C GLY A 75 -7.90 -2.93 3.56
N ALA A 76 -8.70 -2.35 2.66
CA ALA A 76 -8.52 -2.45 1.22
C ALA A 76 -7.57 -1.38 0.64
N LEU A 77 -7.03 -0.47 1.47
CA LEU A 77 -6.29 0.71 1.00
C LEU A 77 -5.10 0.35 0.10
N LEU A 78 -4.33 -0.67 0.46
CA LEU A 78 -3.18 -1.12 -0.34
C LEU A 78 -3.62 -1.54 -1.75
N GLU A 79 -4.66 -2.34 -1.86
CA GLU A 79 -5.20 -2.82 -3.13
C GLU A 79 -5.80 -1.68 -3.97
N VAL A 80 -6.48 -0.73 -3.33
CA VAL A 80 -7.07 0.43 -4.01
C VAL A 80 -5.99 1.39 -4.51
N LEU A 81 -4.93 1.63 -3.73
CA LEU A 81 -3.75 2.39 -4.18
C LEU A 81 -3.07 1.71 -5.37
N TRP A 82 -2.94 0.38 -5.31
CA TRP A 82 -2.36 -0.38 -6.41
C TRP A 82 -3.21 -0.27 -7.68
N LEU A 83 -4.53 -0.41 -7.55
CA LEU A 83 -5.48 -0.23 -8.65
C LEU A 83 -5.38 1.16 -9.29
N ALA A 84 -5.24 2.21 -8.47
CA ALA A 84 -5.05 3.57 -8.95
C ALA A 84 -3.71 3.74 -9.69
N GLN A 85 -2.63 3.16 -9.14
CA GLN A 85 -1.33 3.17 -9.79
C GLN A 85 -1.35 2.45 -11.14
N ASP A 86 -2.02 1.32 -11.23
CA ASP A 86 -2.14 0.57 -12.48
C ASP A 86 -2.91 1.36 -13.54
N ALA A 87 -3.97 2.07 -13.15
CA ALA A 87 -4.76 2.87 -14.06
C ALA A 87 -4.02 4.11 -14.61
N ILE A 88 -3.16 4.72 -13.79
CA ILE A 88 -2.49 6.00 -14.12
C ILE A 88 -1.03 5.77 -14.51
N GLY A 89 -0.41 4.68 -14.05
CA GLY A 89 1.02 4.37 -14.17
C GLY A 89 1.86 4.81 -12.97
N TRP A 90 1.34 5.68 -12.10
CA TRP A 90 1.95 6.17 -10.88
C TRP A 90 0.87 6.72 -9.93
N LEU A 91 1.21 7.14 -8.71
CA LEU A 91 0.29 7.67 -7.71
C LEU A 91 0.44 9.19 -7.51
N PRO A 92 -0.25 10.03 -8.27
CA PRO A 92 -0.34 11.44 -7.96
C PRO A 92 -1.15 11.68 -6.67
N ASN A 93 -0.97 12.84 -6.05
CA ASN A 93 -1.64 13.20 -4.80
C ASN A 93 -3.18 13.08 -4.87
N GLU A 94 -3.77 13.45 -5.99
CA GLU A 94 -5.23 13.33 -6.19
C GLU A 94 -5.70 11.88 -6.25
N ALA A 95 -4.89 10.95 -6.80
CA ALA A 95 -5.21 9.52 -6.77
C ALA A 95 -5.12 8.95 -5.35
N ILE A 96 -4.17 9.42 -4.55
CA ILE A 96 -4.05 9.03 -3.14
C ILE A 96 -5.25 9.55 -2.32
N ARG A 97 -5.72 10.78 -2.58
CA ARG A 97 -6.94 11.33 -1.97
C ARG A 97 -8.17 10.53 -2.35
N TRP A 98 -8.32 10.23 -3.64
CA TRP A 98 -9.41 9.37 -4.12
C TRP A 98 -9.40 8.01 -3.42
N ALA A 99 -8.25 7.35 -3.30
CA ALA A 99 -8.14 6.07 -2.59
C ALA A 99 -8.52 6.21 -1.11
N ALA A 100 -8.12 7.31 -0.46
CA ALA A 100 -8.49 7.61 0.92
C ALA A 100 -10.01 7.75 1.09
N ASP A 101 -10.67 8.52 0.22
CA ASP A 101 -12.11 8.75 0.24
C ASP A 101 -12.88 7.44 0.03
N VAL A 102 -12.47 6.65 -0.96
CA VAL A 102 -13.05 5.34 -1.28
C VAL A 102 -12.93 4.37 -0.10
N CYS A 103 -11.79 4.36 0.57
CA CYS A 103 -11.52 3.46 1.71
C CYS A 103 -12.03 4.02 3.05
N GLY A 104 -12.55 5.25 3.10
CA GLY A 104 -13.04 5.88 4.32
C GLY A 104 -11.95 6.16 5.35
N CYS A 105 -10.75 6.54 4.92
CA CYS A 105 -9.65 6.94 5.78
C CYS A 105 -9.18 8.37 5.45
N SER A 106 -8.29 8.93 6.27
CA SER A 106 -7.75 10.26 6.00
C SER A 106 -6.73 10.24 4.86
N ALA A 107 -6.66 11.33 4.08
CA ALA A 107 -5.64 11.48 3.04
C ALA A 107 -4.21 11.39 3.60
N ALA A 108 -3.97 11.90 4.81
CA ALA A 108 -2.68 11.79 5.49
C ALA A 108 -2.30 10.33 5.78
N HIS A 109 -3.28 9.49 6.19
CA HIS A 109 -3.06 8.06 6.38
C HIS A 109 -2.73 7.36 5.06
N ALA A 110 -3.51 7.61 4.01
CA ALA A 110 -3.27 7.03 2.69
C ALA A 110 -1.91 7.45 2.11
N TYR A 111 -1.53 8.71 2.29
CA TYR A 111 -0.21 9.20 1.91
C TYR A 111 0.91 8.49 2.69
N GLY A 112 0.77 8.36 4.01
CA GLY A 112 1.73 7.62 4.84
C GLY A 112 1.90 6.16 4.40
N VAL A 113 0.80 5.48 4.05
CA VAL A 113 0.84 4.12 3.50
C VAL A 113 1.54 4.09 2.15
N SER A 114 1.20 5.00 1.24
CA SER A 114 1.78 5.04 -0.11
C SER A 114 3.29 5.35 -0.11
N THR A 115 3.78 6.13 0.85
CA THR A 115 5.22 6.44 1.00
C THR A 115 5.99 5.37 1.77
N PHE A 116 5.32 4.58 2.59
CA PHE A 116 5.96 3.49 3.33
C PHE A 116 6.34 2.31 2.41
N TYR A 117 5.47 1.95 1.49
CA TYR A 117 5.70 0.82 0.59
C TYR A 117 6.37 1.27 -0.71
N THR A 118 7.57 0.79 -0.98
CA THR A 118 8.41 1.18 -2.13
C THR A 118 7.83 0.78 -3.49
N MET A 119 6.84 -0.10 -3.53
CA MET A 119 6.14 -0.48 -4.75
C MET A 119 5.28 0.65 -5.33
N TYR A 120 4.87 1.63 -4.52
CA TYR A 120 4.14 2.79 -5.00
C TYR A 120 5.08 3.85 -5.56
N LYS A 121 4.74 4.39 -6.71
CA LYS A 121 5.53 5.37 -7.45
C LYS A 121 4.86 6.73 -7.37
N HIS A 122 5.53 7.70 -6.78
CA HIS A 122 5.04 9.08 -6.60
C HIS A 122 5.40 10.01 -7.76
N VAL A 123 6.10 9.47 -8.75
CA VAL A 123 6.49 10.17 -9.98
C VAL A 123 6.32 9.23 -11.18
N PRO A 124 6.08 9.77 -12.37
CA PRO A 124 6.07 8.96 -13.58
C PRO A 124 7.38 8.20 -13.75
N THR A 125 7.29 6.93 -14.10
CA THR A 125 8.45 6.09 -14.44
C THR A 125 8.43 5.75 -15.91
N GLY A 126 9.58 5.34 -16.44
CA GLY A 126 9.67 4.75 -17.77
C GLY A 126 8.88 3.45 -17.86
N ARG A 127 8.70 2.98 -19.08
CA ARG A 127 7.97 1.74 -19.36
C ARG A 127 8.54 0.53 -18.63
N PHE A 128 9.86 0.46 -18.48
CA PHE A 128 10.55 -0.56 -17.70
C PHE A 128 11.29 0.07 -16.53
N LEU A 129 10.83 -0.24 -15.33
CA LEU A 129 11.46 0.17 -14.08
C LEU A 129 12.49 -0.91 -13.70
N LEU A 130 13.76 -0.56 -13.76
CA LEU A 130 14.88 -1.42 -13.40
C LEU A 130 15.24 -1.18 -11.94
N GLN A 131 14.93 -2.14 -11.07
CA GLN A 131 15.11 -2.03 -9.62
C GLN A 131 16.32 -2.88 -9.21
N PHE A 132 17.43 -2.25 -8.82
CA PHE A 132 18.65 -2.93 -8.43
C PHE A 132 18.72 -3.04 -6.90
N CYS A 133 18.86 -4.26 -6.41
CA CYS A 133 19.09 -4.52 -4.99
C CYS A 133 20.51 -4.08 -4.61
N HIS A 134 20.63 -3.24 -3.58
CA HIS A 134 21.93 -2.83 -3.05
C HIS A 134 22.22 -3.33 -1.62
N ASN A 135 21.37 -4.21 -1.08
CA ASN A 135 21.56 -4.78 0.26
C ASN A 135 22.77 -5.69 0.34
N ILE A 136 23.17 -6.07 1.57
CA ILE A 136 24.46 -6.68 1.92
C ILE A 136 24.90 -7.76 0.92
N SER A 137 24.09 -8.80 0.68
CA SER A 137 24.47 -9.91 -0.20
C SER A 137 24.73 -9.45 -1.64
N CYS A 138 23.88 -8.57 -2.16
CA CYS A 138 24.04 -8.03 -3.50
C CYS A 138 25.25 -7.10 -3.58
N HIS A 139 25.46 -6.25 -2.58
CA HIS A 139 26.61 -5.36 -2.49
C HIS A 139 27.93 -6.12 -2.49
N LEU A 140 28.08 -7.15 -1.62
CA LEU A 140 29.26 -7.99 -1.57
C LEU A 140 29.53 -8.75 -2.87
N ARG A 141 28.50 -8.99 -3.67
CA ARG A 141 28.59 -9.67 -4.96
C ARG A 141 28.64 -8.71 -6.16
N GLY A 142 28.88 -7.42 -5.91
CA GLY A 142 29.14 -6.42 -6.96
C GLY A 142 27.93 -5.71 -7.52
N ALA A 143 26.83 -5.58 -6.75
CA ALA A 143 25.64 -4.84 -7.17
C ALA A 143 25.95 -3.41 -7.57
N GLN A 144 26.88 -2.74 -6.86
CA GLN A 144 27.29 -1.38 -7.19
C GLN A 144 27.91 -1.29 -8.61
N SER A 145 28.75 -2.26 -8.96
CA SER A 145 29.36 -2.30 -10.30
C SER A 145 28.31 -2.55 -11.39
N MET A 146 27.29 -3.37 -11.09
CA MET A 146 26.16 -3.61 -12.01
C MET A 146 25.30 -2.36 -12.21
N LEU A 147 25.02 -1.64 -11.13
CA LEU A 147 24.27 -0.39 -11.18
C LEU A 147 25.02 0.67 -11.98
N GLU A 148 26.33 0.81 -11.74
CA GLU A 148 27.18 1.74 -12.52
C GLU A 148 27.24 1.37 -13.99
N TYR A 149 27.31 0.07 -14.30
CA TYR A 149 27.25 -0.42 -15.67
C TYR A 149 25.91 -0.04 -16.33
N ALA A 150 24.78 -0.29 -15.65
CA ALA A 150 23.45 0.05 -16.14
C ALA A 150 23.32 1.57 -16.40
N ARG A 151 23.77 2.39 -15.44
CA ARG A 151 23.74 3.87 -15.56
C ARG A 151 24.54 4.37 -16.75
N LYS A 152 25.72 3.83 -16.97
CA LYS A 152 26.56 4.18 -18.11
C LYS A 152 25.92 3.73 -19.44
N THR A 153 25.40 2.51 -19.49
CA THR A 153 24.78 1.95 -20.68
C THR A 153 23.52 2.72 -21.09
N LEU A 154 22.72 3.14 -20.15
CA LEU A 154 21.47 3.87 -20.37
C LEU A 154 21.62 5.40 -20.31
N ASN A 155 22.80 5.89 -19.89
CA ASN A 155 23.11 7.31 -19.72
C ASN A 155 22.10 8.05 -18.83
N VAL A 156 21.75 7.44 -17.66
CA VAL A 156 20.83 7.99 -16.66
C VAL A 156 21.40 7.85 -15.26
N ARG A 157 20.96 8.70 -14.34
CA ARG A 157 21.25 8.58 -12.91
C ARG A 157 20.15 7.80 -12.19
N ASN A 158 20.37 7.54 -10.92
CA ASN A 158 19.37 6.89 -10.06
C ASN A 158 18.10 7.75 -9.97
N GLY A 159 16.94 7.14 -10.18
CA GLY A 159 15.64 7.81 -10.24
C GLY A 159 15.32 8.49 -11.57
N GLU A 160 16.27 8.54 -12.51
CA GLU A 160 16.03 9.16 -13.82
C GLU A 160 15.49 8.17 -14.85
N THR A 161 14.75 8.72 -15.81
CA THR A 161 14.21 8.01 -16.95
C THR A 161 14.99 8.37 -18.22
N THR A 162 15.25 7.37 -19.07
CA THR A 162 15.87 7.61 -20.38
C THR A 162 15.04 8.59 -21.22
N ALA A 163 15.70 9.33 -22.12
CA ALA A 163 15.05 10.35 -22.95
C ALA A 163 13.93 9.82 -23.85
N ASP A 164 13.99 8.53 -24.19
CA ASP A 164 12.96 7.82 -24.95
C ASP A 164 11.79 7.35 -24.08
N GLY A 165 11.82 7.62 -22.76
CA GLY A 165 10.78 7.18 -21.80
C GLY A 165 10.76 5.68 -21.53
N LEU A 166 11.78 4.95 -21.97
CA LEU A 166 11.74 3.49 -21.93
C LEU A 166 12.19 2.91 -20.59
N PHE A 167 13.28 3.40 -20.02
CA PHE A 167 13.86 2.85 -18.79
C PHE A 167 13.94 3.88 -17.67
N THR A 168 13.60 3.45 -16.46
CA THR A 168 13.93 4.16 -15.21
C THR A 168 14.78 3.24 -14.35
N ILE A 169 15.89 3.75 -13.78
CA ILE A 169 16.73 3.00 -12.85
C ILE A 169 16.46 3.47 -11.43
N VAL A 170 16.25 2.53 -10.50
CA VAL A 170 16.19 2.80 -9.07
C VAL A 170 16.99 1.80 -8.26
N GLU A 171 17.64 2.28 -7.22
CA GLU A 171 18.20 1.44 -6.17
C GLU A 171 17.10 1.07 -5.17
N VAL A 172 17.06 -0.19 -4.76
CA VAL A 172 16.11 -0.67 -3.77
C VAL A 172 16.82 -1.46 -2.68
N GLU A 173 16.25 -1.45 -1.47
CA GLU A 173 16.87 -2.05 -0.30
C GLU A 173 17.08 -3.56 -0.48
N CYS A 174 16.07 -4.37 -0.39
CA CYS A 174 16.20 -5.81 -0.47
C CYS A 174 15.06 -6.42 -1.30
N LEU A 175 15.44 -7.19 -2.32
CA LEU A 175 14.51 -7.93 -3.17
C LEU A 175 14.27 -9.37 -2.69
N ALA A 176 14.79 -9.77 -1.53
CA ALA A 176 14.71 -11.13 -1.00
C ALA A 176 15.24 -12.25 -1.94
N ALA A 177 16.08 -11.90 -2.90
CA ALA A 177 16.64 -12.81 -3.92
C ALA A 177 18.15 -13.07 -3.69
N CYS A 178 18.59 -13.19 -2.44
CA CYS A 178 20.01 -13.30 -2.06
C CYS A 178 20.75 -14.48 -2.68
N GLY A 179 20.04 -15.57 -3.01
CA GLY A 179 20.62 -16.71 -3.72
C GLY A 179 21.04 -16.40 -5.17
N ASN A 180 20.55 -15.29 -5.72
CA ASN A 180 20.81 -14.82 -7.09
C ASN A 180 21.58 -13.50 -7.11
N ALA A 181 22.22 -13.13 -6.02
CA ALA A 181 22.92 -11.85 -5.89
C ALA A 181 24.09 -11.71 -6.89
N PRO A 182 24.28 -10.56 -7.55
CA PRO A 182 23.38 -9.42 -7.59
C PRO A 182 22.06 -9.72 -8.30
N ALA A 183 20.95 -9.16 -7.78
CA ALA A 183 19.61 -9.37 -8.29
C ALA A 183 18.91 -8.05 -8.64
N MET A 184 18.01 -8.10 -9.62
CA MET A 184 17.17 -6.97 -9.99
C MET A 184 15.74 -7.41 -10.33
N LEU A 185 14.82 -6.43 -10.35
CA LEU A 185 13.51 -6.57 -10.98
C LEU A 185 13.45 -5.72 -12.26
N VAL A 186 12.68 -6.17 -13.21
CA VAL A 186 12.15 -5.38 -14.32
C VAL A 186 10.66 -5.23 -14.05
N ASN A 187 10.23 -4.04 -13.71
CA ASN A 187 8.90 -3.79 -13.12
C ASN A 187 8.71 -4.64 -11.85
N ASP A 188 7.85 -5.65 -11.89
CA ASP A 188 7.57 -6.52 -10.75
C ASP A 188 8.15 -7.95 -10.93
N ASP A 189 8.82 -8.20 -12.08
CA ASP A 189 9.36 -9.51 -12.41
C ASP A 189 10.85 -9.61 -12.06
N TYR A 190 11.23 -10.66 -11.35
CA TYR A 190 12.64 -10.98 -11.12
C TYR A 190 13.35 -11.30 -12.42
N ALA A 191 14.46 -10.63 -12.67
CA ALA A 191 15.25 -10.82 -13.88
C ALA A 191 16.74 -10.89 -13.58
N THR A 192 17.35 -12.03 -13.86
CA THR A 192 18.82 -12.18 -13.90
C THR A 192 19.30 -12.62 -15.27
N ASP A 193 18.39 -13.00 -16.16
CA ASP A 193 18.67 -13.36 -17.56
C ASP A 193 17.39 -13.29 -18.41
N VAL A 194 17.54 -13.60 -19.71
CA VAL A 194 16.44 -13.87 -20.65
C VAL A 194 16.58 -15.29 -21.18
N GLU A 195 15.52 -16.07 -21.06
CA GLU A 195 15.47 -17.44 -21.55
C GLU A 195 14.16 -17.71 -22.28
N ASN A 196 14.23 -18.42 -23.39
CA ASN A 196 13.08 -18.75 -24.24
C ASN A 196 12.22 -17.53 -24.62
N GLY A 197 12.85 -16.34 -24.71
CA GLY A 197 12.15 -15.10 -25.05
C GLY A 197 11.41 -14.42 -23.90
N GLU A 198 11.60 -14.87 -22.66
CA GLU A 198 10.99 -14.30 -21.44
C GLU A 198 12.05 -13.97 -20.40
N LEU A 199 11.72 -13.02 -19.50
CA LEU A 199 12.56 -12.72 -18.33
C LEU A 199 12.66 -13.96 -17.43
N ALA A 200 13.85 -14.23 -16.92
CA ALA A 200 14.11 -15.41 -16.12
C ALA A 200 14.99 -15.10 -14.90
N MET A 201 14.73 -15.82 -13.80
CA MET A 201 15.62 -15.92 -12.65
C MET A 201 15.69 -17.38 -12.20
N LYS A 202 16.80 -18.05 -12.53
CA LYS A 202 17.05 -19.42 -12.06
C LYS A 202 17.90 -19.42 -10.78
N PRO A 203 17.71 -20.41 -9.87
CA PRO A 203 18.53 -20.54 -8.68
C PRO A 203 20.03 -20.50 -8.98
N GLY A 204 20.76 -19.65 -8.25
CA GLY A 204 22.22 -19.50 -8.40
C GLY A 204 22.67 -18.71 -9.63
N VAL A 205 21.76 -18.25 -10.48
CA VAL A 205 22.07 -17.41 -11.66
C VAL A 205 22.02 -15.94 -11.25
N CYS A 206 23.18 -15.31 -11.15
CA CYS A 206 23.32 -13.90 -10.78
C CYS A 206 23.32 -12.99 -12.02
N LEU A 207 23.00 -11.72 -11.84
CA LEU A 207 23.11 -10.69 -12.86
C LEU A 207 24.59 -10.45 -13.24
N THR A 208 24.87 -10.36 -14.53
CA THR A 208 26.16 -9.96 -15.11
C THR A 208 25.94 -8.87 -16.17
N PRO A 209 26.98 -8.14 -16.59
CA PRO A 209 26.86 -7.16 -17.68
C PRO A 209 26.21 -7.73 -18.94
N GLU A 210 26.65 -8.90 -19.39
CA GLU A 210 26.17 -9.54 -20.60
C GLU A 210 24.69 -9.99 -20.47
N ARG A 211 24.29 -10.40 -19.26
CA ARG A 211 22.90 -10.74 -18.97
C ARG A 211 22.01 -9.50 -18.90
N LEU A 212 22.52 -8.45 -18.30
CA LEU A 212 21.82 -7.17 -18.30
C LEU A 212 21.61 -6.64 -19.72
N ASP A 213 22.59 -6.74 -20.59
CA ASP A 213 22.45 -6.33 -22.00
C ASP A 213 21.35 -7.13 -22.71
N ARG A 214 21.25 -8.44 -22.46
CA ARG A 214 20.15 -9.26 -23.01
C ARG A 214 18.78 -8.84 -22.45
N ILE A 215 18.70 -8.50 -21.16
CA ILE A 215 17.47 -8.00 -20.54
C ILE A 215 17.07 -6.65 -21.16
N LEU A 216 18.01 -5.73 -21.32
CA LEU A 216 17.74 -4.43 -21.94
C LEU A 216 17.30 -4.58 -23.42
N GLU A 217 17.90 -5.48 -24.16
CA GLU A 217 17.48 -5.76 -25.54
C GLU A 217 16.09 -6.38 -25.59
N TRP A 218 15.80 -7.36 -24.72
CA TRP A 218 14.45 -7.92 -24.57
C TRP A 218 13.40 -6.83 -24.31
N CYS A 219 13.69 -5.89 -23.39
CA CYS A 219 12.81 -4.76 -23.10
C CYS A 219 12.56 -3.90 -24.35
N ARG A 220 13.61 -3.59 -25.11
CA ARG A 220 13.50 -2.81 -26.35
C ARG A 220 12.67 -3.53 -27.42
N GLU A 221 12.90 -4.81 -27.61
CA GLU A 221 12.14 -5.62 -28.57
C GLU A 221 10.66 -5.75 -28.14
N ARG A 222 10.40 -5.96 -26.85
CA ARG A 222 9.03 -5.97 -26.32
C ARG A 222 8.34 -4.62 -26.52
N ALA A 223 9.03 -3.52 -26.32
CA ALA A 223 8.50 -2.19 -26.57
C ALA A 223 8.12 -1.96 -28.03
N LYS A 224 8.94 -2.44 -28.97
CA LYS A 224 8.65 -2.37 -30.41
C LYS A 224 7.45 -3.24 -30.79
N LYS A 225 7.38 -4.46 -30.25
CA LYS A 225 6.33 -5.44 -30.55
C LYS A 225 4.97 -5.01 -30.00
N PHE A 226 4.93 -4.34 -28.85
CA PHE A 226 3.72 -3.94 -28.16
C PHE A 226 3.72 -2.44 -27.83
N PRO A 227 3.68 -1.53 -28.81
CA PRO A 227 3.82 -0.10 -28.58
C PRO A 227 2.69 0.51 -27.73
N GLN A 228 1.52 -0.13 -27.70
CA GLN A 228 0.35 0.31 -26.93
C GLN A 228 0.25 -0.37 -25.55
N GLU A 229 1.15 -1.31 -25.25
CA GLU A 229 1.16 -1.95 -23.94
C GLU A 229 1.53 -0.91 -22.88
N PRO A 230 0.70 -0.68 -21.85
CA PRO A 230 1.04 0.22 -20.77
C PRO A 230 2.32 -0.25 -20.08
N PRO A 231 3.01 0.61 -19.31
CA PRO A 231 4.27 0.27 -18.62
C PRO A 231 4.18 -0.98 -17.74
N ARG A 232 2.96 -1.36 -17.36
CA ARG A 232 2.63 -2.59 -16.62
C ARG A 232 1.44 -3.24 -17.28
N GLU A 233 1.29 -4.57 -17.13
CA GLU A 233 0.02 -5.24 -17.43
C GLU A 233 -1.03 -4.70 -16.46
N VAL A 234 -1.73 -3.66 -16.88
CA VAL A 234 -2.83 -3.08 -16.14
C VAL A 234 -3.89 -4.16 -15.98
N LEU A 235 -4.35 -4.38 -14.76
CA LEU A 235 -5.49 -5.23 -14.43
C LEU A 235 -5.30 -6.76 -14.51
N GLY A 236 -4.33 -7.27 -15.21
CA GLY A 236 -3.99 -8.70 -15.21
C GLY A 236 -3.01 -9.07 -14.09
N GLY A 237 -2.11 -8.14 -13.73
CA GLY A 237 -1.03 -8.36 -12.79
C GLY A 237 -1.48 -8.65 -11.36
N LEU A 238 -2.55 -8.01 -10.88
CA LEU A 238 -3.11 -8.30 -9.55
C LEU A 238 -3.64 -9.73 -9.41
N VAL A 239 -3.93 -10.39 -10.52
CA VAL A 239 -4.39 -11.81 -10.53
C VAL A 239 -3.26 -12.77 -10.87
N LYS A 240 -2.20 -12.31 -11.57
CA LYS A 240 -1.12 -13.18 -12.07
C LYS A 240 0.27 -12.88 -11.51
N GLY A 241 0.52 -11.71 -10.95
CA GLY A 241 1.87 -11.20 -10.80
C GLY A 241 2.38 -10.92 -9.39
N HIS A 242 1.58 -11.04 -8.38
CA HIS A 242 2.19 -11.12 -7.06
C HIS A 242 2.80 -12.49 -6.96
N GLY A 243 4.14 -12.55 -6.97
CA GLY A 243 4.95 -13.75 -6.84
C GLY A 243 4.59 -14.66 -5.67
N GLY A 244 3.32 -14.87 -5.51
CA GLY A 244 2.77 -16.05 -4.92
C GLY A 244 3.35 -17.17 -5.73
N HIS A 245 4.20 -17.97 -5.11
CA HIS A 245 4.65 -19.26 -5.59
C HIS A 245 3.65 -19.80 -6.59
N ALA A 246 4.08 -20.05 -7.83
CA ALA A 246 3.25 -20.65 -8.85
C ALA A 246 2.47 -21.78 -8.20
N GLY A 247 1.20 -21.51 -7.90
CA GLY A 247 0.31 -22.51 -7.35
C GLY A 247 0.33 -23.66 -8.34
N ALA A 248 0.44 -24.86 -7.83
CA ALA A 248 0.43 -26.06 -8.63
C ALA A 248 -0.68 -25.97 -9.68
N PRO A 249 -0.45 -26.37 -10.95
CA PRO A 249 -1.45 -26.31 -11.99
C PRO A 249 -2.69 -27.13 -11.55
N GLY A 250 -3.80 -26.44 -11.33
CA GLY A 250 -5.06 -27.07 -10.91
C GLY A 250 -5.99 -26.25 -10.01
N ALA A 251 -5.55 -25.15 -9.43
CA ALA A 251 -6.38 -24.33 -8.56
C ALA A 251 -7.22 -23.31 -9.34
N THR A 252 -8.31 -23.74 -9.96
CA THR A 252 -9.40 -22.90 -10.48
C THR A 252 -10.47 -22.59 -9.44
N ALA A 253 -10.17 -22.73 -8.15
CA ALA A 253 -11.09 -22.33 -7.09
C ALA A 253 -10.87 -20.85 -6.80
N LYS A 254 -11.93 -20.02 -6.88
CA LYS A 254 -11.99 -18.73 -6.20
C LYS A 254 -11.42 -18.93 -4.80
N PRO A 255 -10.52 -18.08 -4.28
CA PRO A 255 -10.15 -18.17 -2.88
C PRO A 255 -11.44 -17.96 -2.09
N GLN A 256 -11.99 -19.06 -1.59
CA GLN A 256 -12.99 -18.98 -0.54
C GLN A 256 -12.26 -18.35 0.63
N VAL A 257 -12.78 -17.25 1.17
CA VAL A 257 -12.44 -16.75 2.51
C VAL A 257 -12.35 -18.01 3.36
N SER A 258 -11.16 -18.30 3.91
CA SER A 258 -10.91 -19.60 4.52
C SER A 258 -12.06 -19.88 5.50
N ASP A 259 -12.74 -21.01 5.35
CA ASP A 259 -13.85 -21.44 6.21
C ASP A 259 -13.44 -21.54 7.69
N TYR A 260 -12.18 -21.32 7.98
CA TYR A 260 -11.54 -21.40 9.29
C TYR A 260 -11.30 -20.04 9.96
N ALA A 261 -11.38 -18.92 9.26
CA ALA A 261 -11.25 -17.62 9.91
C ALA A 261 -12.55 -17.23 10.62
N PRO A 262 -12.53 -16.92 11.92
CA PRO A 262 -13.73 -16.42 12.60
C PRO A 262 -14.19 -15.12 11.93
N PRO A 263 -15.50 -14.82 11.89
CA PRO A 263 -16.00 -13.55 11.40
C PRO A 263 -15.35 -12.39 12.15
N SER A 264 -15.25 -11.23 11.50
CA SER A 264 -14.71 -10.03 12.13
C SER A 264 -15.57 -9.61 13.33
N PRO A 265 -14.96 -9.10 14.42
CA PRO A 265 -15.74 -8.56 15.52
C PRO A 265 -16.51 -7.30 15.10
N VAL A 266 -17.59 -6.99 15.79
CA VAL A 266 -18.29 -5.71 15.62
C VAL A 266 -17.36 -4.57 16.00
N LEU A 267 -17.27 -3.55 15.15
CA LEU A 267 -16.34 -2.44 15.31
C LEU A 267 -17.06 -1.16 15.78
N ASN A 268 -16.29 -0.30 16.46
CA ASN A 268 -16.74 1.03 16.87
C ASN A 268 -18.03 1.02 17.69
N VAL A 269 -18.17 0.08 18.61
CA VAL A 269 -19.29 0.07 19.55
C VAL A 269 -19.15 1.26 20.49
N LEU A 270 -20.15 2.15 20.47
CA LEU A 270 -20.24 3.32 21.34
C LEU A 270 -21.54 3.24 22.14
N ALA A 271 -21.48 3.41 23.44
CA ALA A 271 -22.62 3.47 24.34
C ALA A 271 -22.78 4.86 24.94
N LEU A 272 -23.93 5.50 24.72
CA LEU A 272 -24.28 6.81 25.25
C LEU A 272 -25.57 6.70 26.08
N VAL A 273 -25.64 7.34 27.22
CA VAL A 273 -26.79 7.31 28.15
C VAL A 273 -27.53 8.63 28.11
N ASP A 274 -28.82 8.57 27.89
CA ASP A 274 -29.78 9.67 27.97
C ASP A 274 -30.97 9.27 28.85
N GLU A 275 -32.06 10.01 28.79
CA GLU A 275 -33.31 9.76 29.54
C GLU A 275 -34.01 8.43 29.18
N ASN A 276 -33.69 7.85 28.02
CA ASN A 276 -34.28 6.60 27.53
C ASN A 276 -33.42 5.37 27.87
N GLY A 277 -32.24 5.55 28.49
CA GLY A 277 -31.30 4.49 28.82
C GLY A 277 -29.99 4.58 28.03
N ALA A 278 -29.31 3.46 27.87
CA ALA A 278 -28.07 3.39 27.11
C ALA A 278 -28.35 3.07 25.64
N THR A 279 -28.04 3.99 24.74
CA THR A 279 -28.10 3.80 23.30
C THR A 279 -26.73 3.36 22.79
N LEU A 280 -26.65 2.16 22.24
CA LEU A 280 -25.48 1.59 21.59
C LEU A 280 -25.55 1.84 20.08
N THR A 281 -24.45 2.29 19.51
CA THR A 281 -24.26 2.41 18.04
C THR A 281 -23.01 1.67 17.64
N TRP A 282 -22.97 1.15 16.39
CA TRP A 282 -21.84 0.37 15.88
C TRP A 282 -21.72 0.45 14.36
N LYS A 283 -20.60 -0.04 13.85
CA LYS A 283 -20.46 -0.38 12.44
C LYS A 283 -20.63 -1.88 12.26
N GLY A 284 -21.65 -2.26 11.52
CA GLY A 284 -21.88 -3.65 11.12
C GLY A 284 -21.08 -4.03 9.87
N ALA A 285 -20.93 -5.33 9.65
CA ALA A 285 -20.39 -5.87 8.42
C ALA A 285 -21.49 -6.69 7.69
N PRO A 286 -21.48 -6.71 6.36
CA PRO A 286 -22.54 -7.35 5.56
C PRO A 286 -22.64 -8.87 5.76
N GLU A 287 -21.59 -9.50 6.25
CA GLU A 287 -21.54 -10.94 6.51
C GLU A 287 -22.27 -11.38 7.80
N PHE A 288 -22.70 -10.45 8.65
CA PHE A 288 -23.35 -10.81 9.89
C PHE A 288 -24.77 -11.34 9.65
N THR A 289 -25.07 -12.47 10.30
CA THR A 289 -26.40 -13.09 10.30
C THR A 289 -27.13 -12.91 11.61
N GLU A 290 -26.42 -12.67 12.71
CA GLU A 290 -26.97 -12.42 14.05
C GLU A 290 -26.04 -11.49 14.82
N LEU A 291 -26.64 -10.59 15.61
CA LEU A 291 -25.94 -9.70 16.56
C LEU A 291 -26.51 -9.90 17.95
N THR A 292 -25.65 -9.94 18.95
CA THR A 292 -26.02 -10.03 20.35
C THR A 292 -25.33 -8.92 21.13
N VAL A 293 -26.07 -8.19 21.95
CA VAL A 293 -25.55 -7.18 22.88
C VAL A 293 -25.48 -7.80 24.27
N GLU A 294 -24.32 -7.74 24.88
CA GLU A 294 -24.09 -8.20 26.25
C GLU A 294 -23.67 -7.04 27.16
N LYS A 295 -24.12 -7.07 28.40
CA LYS A 295 -23.79 -6.14 29.45
C LYS A 295 -23.06 -6.86 30.58
N ASN A 296 -22.04 -6.23 31.12
CA ASN A 296 -21.31 -6.74 32.29
C ASN A 296 -22.09 -6.42 33.57
N VAL A 297 -22.46 -7.46 34.27
CA VAL A 297 -23.11 -7.34 35.59
C VAL A 297 -22.26 -8.11 36.62
N ASN A 298 -21.57 -7.36 37.46
CA ASN A 298 -20.69 -7.89 38.51
C ASN A 298 -19.62 -8.88 38.00
N GLY A 299 -19.03 -8.58 36.85
CA GLY A 299 -18.00 -9.43 36.24
C GLY A 299 -18.53 -10.50 35.29
N ASN A 300 -19.85 -10.68 35.23
CA ASN A 300 -20.48 -11.65 34.33
C ASN A 300 -21.16 -10.96 33.15
N TRP A 301 -20.95 -11.49 31.95
CA TRP A 301 -21.59 -10.97 30.75
C TRP A 301 -22.95 -11.61 30.56
N SER A 302 -24.00 -10.80 30.44
CA SER A 302 -25.37 -11.23 30.25
C SER A 302 -25.97 -10.58 29.00
N GLU A 303 -26.67 -11.36 28.21
CA GLU A 303 -27.39 -10.87 27.03
C GLU A 303 -28.48 -9.85 27.47
N VAL A 304 -28.48 -8.69 26.82
CA VAL A 304 -29.49 -7.64 27.01
C VAL A 304 -30.33 -7.40 25.77
N GLY A 305 -29.92 -7.92 24.62
CA GLY A 305 -30.73 -7.86 23.41
C GLY A 305 -30.07 -8.38 22.16
N LYS A 306 -30.89 -8.56 21.13
CA LYS A 306 -30.47 -9.00 19.79
C LYS A 306 -30.99 -8.04 18.73
N PRO A 307 -30.25 -6.98 18.43
CA PRO A 307 -30.62 -6.08 17.33
C PRO A 307 -30.58 -6.80 15.99
N GLY A 308 -31.41 -6.35 15.05
CA GLY A 308 -31.33 -6.83 13.67
C GLY A 308 -29.98 -6.48 13.03
N VAL A 309 -29.48 -7.32 12.14
CA VAL A 309 -28.17 -7.12 11.48
C VAL A 309 -28.10 -5.84 10.64
N LYS A 310 -29.26 -5.31 10.23
CA LYS A 310 -29.36 -4.02 9.51
C LYS A 310 -29.53 -2.82 10.42
N ASP A 311 -29.78 -3.08 11.73
CA ASP A 311 -29.93 -1.99 12.68
C ASP A 311 -28.57 -1.35 12.95
N LYS A 312 -28.61 -0.04 13.15
CA LYS A 312 -27.41 0.76 13.43
C LYS A 312 -27.31 1.17 14.88
N GLN A 313 -28.36 0.88 15.64
CA GLN A 313 -28.44 1.21 17.09
C GLN A 313 -29.32 0.20 17.82
N PHE A 314 -29.09 0.13 19.13
CA PHE A 314 -29.87 -0.65 20.09
C PHE A 314 -29.98 0.19 21.39
N VAL A 315 -31.15 0.16 22.04
CA VAL A 315 -31.37 0.86 23.31
C VAL A 315 -31.55 -0.17 24.42
N ASP A 316 -30.74 -0.08 25.48
CA ASP A 316 -30.96 -0.74 26.76
C ASP A 316 -31.65 0.24 27.71
N PRO A 317 -32.98 0.10 27.97
CA PRO A 317 -33.70 1.05 28.83
C PRO A 317 -33.22 1.04 30.30
N ALA A 318 -32.56 -0.05 30.73
CA ALA A 318 -31.98 -0.19 32.05
C ALA A 318 -30.52 0.27 32.14
N GLY A 319 -29.97 0.78 31.02
CA GLY A 319 -28.58 1.18 30.92
C GLY A 319 -28.27 2.46 31.69
N ARG A 320 -27.11 2.48 32.34
CA ARG A 320 -26.64 3.61 33.17
C ARG A 320 -25.21 4.01 32.78
N ILE A 321 -24.83 5.22 33.13
CA ILE A 321 -23.45 5.70 32.98
C ILE A 321 -22.52 4.77 33.78
N GLY A 322 -21.45 4.31 33.12
CA GLY A 322 -20.48 3.39 33.70
C GLY A 322 -20.75 1.92 33.39
N ASP A 323 -21.92 1.56 32.85
CA ASP A 323 -22.18 0.19 32.41
C ASP A 323 -21.26 -0.17 31.26
N GLU A 324 -20.81 -1.41 31.26
CA GLU A 324 -19.93 -1.95 30.24
C GLU A 324 -20.71 -2.83 29.27
N TYR A 325 -20.52 -2.60 27.99
CA TYR A 325 -21.17 -3.34 26.91
C TYR A 325 -20.16 -3.93 25.94
N ARG A 326 -20.50 -5.08 25.37
CA ARG A 326 -19.82 -5.65 24.22
C ARG A 326 -20.85 -6.27 23.26
N MET A 327 -20.41 -6.46 22.02
CA MET A 327 -21.26 -7.08 21.01
C MET A 327 -20.59 -8.34 20.47
N ILE A 328 -21.39 -9.36 20.21
CA ILE A 328 -20.98 -10.59 19.55
C ILE A 328 -21.76 -10.70 18.23
N ALA A 329 -21.05 -10.99 17.15
CA ALA A 329 -21.65 -11.22 15.85
C ALA A 329 -21.51 -12.69 15.45
N LYS A 330 -22.47 -13.20 14.68
CA LYS A 330 -22.35 -14.47 13.98
C LYS A 330 -22.45 -14.27 12.46
N SER A 331 -21.82 -15.17 11.73
CA SER A 331 -21.94 -15.30 10.29
C SER A 331 -22.21 -16.79 9.99
N GLY A 332 -23.46 -17.14 9.75
CA GLY A 332 -23.92 -18.53 9.76
C GLY A 332 -23.67 -19.19 11.11
N GLU A 333 -23.01 -20.34 11.13
CA GLU A 333 -22.68 -21.07 12.36
C GLU A 333 -21.45 -20.55 13.10
N ARG A 334 -20.70 -19.63 12.51
CA ARG A 334 -19.44 -19.10 13.07
C ARG A 334 -19.69 -17.88 13.94
N THR A 335 -19.06 -17.86 15.13
CA THR A 335 -19.15 -16.74 16.07
C THR A 335 -17.87 -15.92 16.04
N ALA A 336 -18.00 -14.60 15.91
CA ALA A 336 -16.91 -13.66 16.00
C ALA A 336 -16.37 -13.53 17.43
N LYS A 337 -15.13 -13.06 17.58
CA LYS A 337 -14.66 -12.59 18.89
C LYS A 337 -15.54 -11.43 19.35
N PRO A 338 -15.81 -11.30 20.68
CA PRO A 338 -16.52 -10.14 21.20
C PRO A 338 -15.86 -8.83 20.75
N SER A 339 -16.65 -7.79 20.54
CA SER A 339 -16.15 -6.44 20.34
C SER A 339 -15.30 -5.97 21.53
N ARG A 340 -14.56 -4.88 21.33
CA ARG A 340 -13.99 -4.16 22.49
C ARG A 340 -15.10 -3.72 23.41
N VAL A 341 -14.83 -3.72 24.72
CA VAL A 341 -15.77 -3.23 25.72
C VAL A 341 -15.98 -1.72 25.54
N SER A 342 -17.25 -1.32 25.47
CA SER A 342 -17.65 0.08 25.44
C SER A 342 -18.24 0.45 26.81
N VAL A 343 -17.63 1.42 27.50
CA VAL A 343 -18.16 1.96 28.75
C VAL A 343 -19.15 3.08 28.43
N ALA A 344 -20.36 2.95 28.94
CA ALA A 344 -21.45 3.89 28.71
C ALA A 344 -21.13 5.29 29.33
N LYS A 345 -21.23 6.33 28.52
CA LYS A 345 -20.98 7.73 28.90
C LYS A 345 -22.23 8.56 28.75
N ALA A 346 -22.31 9.67 29.44
CA ALA A 346 -23.40 10.63 29.28
C ALA A 346 -23.46 11.11 27.81
N ALA A 347 -24.66 11.16 27.25
CA ALA A 347 -24.87 11.76 25.93
C ALA A 347 -24.52 13.27 26.02
N PRO A 348 -23.91 13.85 24.98
CA PRO A 348 -23.65 15.29 25.00
C PRO A 348 -24.97 16.07 25.05
N VAL A 349 -25.05 17.02 25.99
CA VAL A 349 -26.20 17.92 26.07
C VAL A 349 -26.26 18.75 24.79
N PRO A 350 -27.38 18.80 24.06
CA PRO A 350 -27.47 19.68 22.89
C PRO A 350 -27.21 21.14 23.34
N GLU A 351 -26.28 21.80 22.68
CA GLU A 351 -26.09 23.24 22.86
C GLU A 351 -27.41 23.96 22.59
N ALA A 352 -27.88 24.72 23.55
CA ALA A 352 -29.05 25.57 23.37
C ALA A 352 -28.82 26.50 22.15
N PRO A 353 -29.80 26.67 21.27
CA PRO A 353 -29.64 27.55 20.12
C PRO A 353 -29.24 28.93 20.60
N ALA A 354 -28.12 29.44 20.08
CA ALA A 354 -27.61 30.75 20.40
C ALA A 354 -28.73 31.79 20.18
N THR A 355 -29.20 32.38 21.25
CA THR A 355 -30.15 33.49 21.22
C THR A 355 -29.53 34.61 20.38
N GLN A 356 -30.03 34.81 19.17
CA GLN A 356 -29.72 35.99 18.38
C GLN A 356 -30.08 37.21 19.25
N LYS A 357 -29.08 37.93 19.71
CA LYS A 357 -29.28 39.27 20.21
C LYS A 357 -29.76 40.14 19.09
N ALA A 358 -31.05 40.44 19.13
CA ALA A 358 -31.58 41.53 18.33
C ALA A 358 -30.92 42.85 18.83
N GLY A 359 -30.20 43.50 17.93
CA GLY A 359 -29.65 44.83 18.06
C GLY A 359 -29.96 45.60 16.80
#